data_19ebeb1f84fa98e75b9eb566039872a8
#
_entry.id   19ebeb1f84fa98e75b9eb566039872a8
#
_cell.length_a   1.000
_cell.length_b   1.000
_cell.length_c   1.000
_cell.angle_alpha   90.00
_cell.angle_beta   90.00
_cell.angle_gamma   90.00
#
_symmetry.space_group_name_H-M   'P 1'
#
loop_
_entity.id
_entity.type
_entity.pdbx_description
1 polymer ?
#
loop_
_entity_poly.entity_id
_entity_poly.type
_entity_poly.pdbx_seq_one_letter_code
_entity_poly.pdbx_strand_id
1 'polypeptide(L)'
;MEPGDPPGRSSLLLGPVDHVSTMGEFSLFDLRVIVERIEGRSVCGLKPGDSFEVTQSSHIRIPGGGHFCIYALSAILPLLPAVQRRLADNDWLQHDTLVACPDPDERVLMRIERIGERTLRTEDHT
;
A
#
# COMPACT_ATOMS: atom_id res chain seq x y z
N MET A 1 9.72 15.56 -20.24
CA MET A 1 9.34 15.53 -20.18
C MET A 1 9.19 15.62 -20.36
N GLU A 2 9.13 15.62 -20.31
CA GLU A 2 8.88 15.77 -20.33
C GLU A 2 8.91 15.77 -20.53
N PRO A 3 9.12 15.89 -20.72
CA PRO A 3 8.97 15.81 -20.72
C PRO A 3 9.14 16.11 -20.55
N GLY A 4 9.64 16.22 -20.70
CA GLY A 4 9.61 16.38 -20.23
C GLY A 4 9.89 16.84 -19.94
N ASP A 5 9.98 16.76 -19.90
CA ASP A 5 10.15 17.10 -19.33
C ASP A 5 10.40 17.54 -19.24
N PRO A 6 10.47 17.69 -19.05
CA PRO A 6 10.58 17.90 -18.63
C PRO A 6 10.76 18.36 -18.34
N PRO A 7 11.13 18.65 -18.28
CA PRO A 7 11.15 18.88 -17.66
C PRO A 7 11.22 19.08 -17.16
N GLY A 8 11.65 18.97 -16.94
CA GLY A 8 11.42 18.97 -16.06
C GLY A 8 11.53 19.17 -15.69
N ARG A 9 11.86 19.14 -15.34
CA ARG A 9 11.85 19.18 -14.64
C ARG A 9 11.95 19.60 -14.09
N SER A 10 12.39 19.88 -14.15
CA SER A 10 12.21 20.14 -13.40
C SER A 10 12.36 20.49 -12.91
N SER A 11 12.83 20.64 -12.78
CA SER A 11 12.67 20.83 -12.02
C SER A 11 12.89 21.07 -11.60
N LEU A 12 13.33 21.13 -11.60
CA LEU A 12 13.27 21.19 -10.86
C LEU A 12 13.47 21.63 -10.41
N LEU A 13 13.76 21.78 -10.40
CA LEU A 13 13.68 22.08 -9.65
C LEU A 13 13.79 22.60 -9.06
N LEU A 14 14.22 22.71 -8.90
CA LEU A 14 14.16 23.10 -8.02
C LEU A 14 14.62 23.52 -7.30
N GLY A 15 14.95 23.74 -7.10
CA GLY A 15 15.16 24.00 -6.20
C GLY A 15 15.44 24.02 -5.23
N PRO A 16 15.86 24.19 -4.99
CA PRO A 16 15.95 24.15 -3.90
C PRO A 16 15.37 24.19 -3.04
N VAL A 17 15.36 24.44 -2.85
CA VAL A 17 14.71 24.46 -2.04
C VAL A 17 14.34 24.55 -1.22
N ASP A 18 14.22 24.70 -1.33
CA ASP A 18 13.67 24.88 -0.51
C ASP A 18 13.47 24.47 0.33
N HIS A 19 13.92 24.57 0.45
CA HIS A 19 13.55 24.07 1.15
C HIS A 19 13.12 23.79 2.14
N VAL A 20 13.49 23.67 2.68
CA VAL A 20 13.16 23.66 3.73
C VAL A 20 11.90 23.39 4.08
N SER A 21 11.25 24.06 3.88
CA SER A 21 10.01 23.76 3.99
C SER A 21 9.76 22.51 3.36
N THR A 22 10.75 21.92 2.98
CA THR A 22 10.70 20.61 2.55
C THR A 22 10.15 19.67 3.56
N MET A 23 10.22 20.05 4.82
CA MET A 23 9.63 19.27 5.89
C MET A 23 8.14 19.58 5.97
N GLY A 24 7.46 19.41 4.89
CA GLY A 24 6.05 19.71 4.81
C GLY A 24 5.17 18.54 5.15
N GLU A 25 3.91 18.70 4.86
CA GLU A 25 2.89 17.68 5.05
C GLU A 25 2.67 16.90 3.78
N PHE A 26 2.24 15.67 3.94
CA PHE A 26 1.84 14.82 2.81
C PHE A 26 0.71 13.92 3.25
N SER A 27 -0.03 13.39 2.28
CA SER A 27 -1.19 12.54 2.56
C SER A 27 -0.89 11.12 2.14
N LEU A 28 -1.32 10.18 2.97
CA LEU A 28 -1.30 8.76 2.64
C LEU A 28 -2.63 8.14 3.03
N PHE A 29 -3.00 7.10 2.32
CA PHE A 29 -4.15 6.30 2.70
C PHE A 29 -3.74 5.28 3.75
N ASP A 30 -4.61 5.08 4.74
CA ASP A 30 -4.59 3.88 5.56
C ASP A 30 -5.19 2.75 4.73
N LEU A 31 -4.65 1.56 4.89
CA LEU A 31 -5.05 0.42 4.08
C LEU A 31 -5.55 -0.72 4.94
N ARG A 32 -6.45 -1.52 4.38
CA ARG A 32 -6.81 -2.83 4.90
C ARG A 32 -6.56 -3.86 3.82
N VAL A 33 -5.86 -4.91 4.16
CA VAL A 33 -5.70 -6.07 3.29
C VAL A 33 -6.58 -7.17 3.86
N ILE A 34 -7.53 -7.63 3.08
CA ILE A 34 -8.52 -8.60 3.53
C ILE A 34 -8.50 -9.83 2.63
N VAL A 35 -8.57 -11.00 3.26
CA VAL A 35 -8.69 -12.26 2.53
C VAL A 35 -10.10 -12.33 1.97
N GLU A 36 -10.22 -12.29 0.65
CA GLU A 36 -11.51 -12.33 0.01
C GLU A 36 -12.01 -13.75 -0.15
N ARG A 37 -11.16 -14.64 -0.64
CA ARG A 37 -11.52 -16.04 -0.77
C ARG A 37 -10.26 -16.88 -0.90
N ILE A 38 -10.42 -18.18 -0.69
CA ILE A 38 -9.34 -19.16 -0.84
C ILE A 38 -9.83 -20.16 -1.86
N GLU A 39 -9.13 -20.30 -2.98
CA GLU A 39 -9.56 -21.16 -4.08
C GLU A 39 -9.01 -22.57 -3.96
N GLY A 40 -7.95 -22.75 -3.18
CA GLY A 40 -7.40 -24.05 -2.90
C GLY A 40 -7.67 -24.46 -1.47
N ARG A 41 -6.67 -25.08 -0.85
CA ARG A 41 -6.77 -25.53 0.54
C ARG A 41 -5.84 -24.71 1.40
N SER A 42 -6.40 -24.01 2.38
CA SER A 42 -5.60 -23.16 3.26
C SER A 42 -4.80 -24.04 4.24
N VAL A 43 -3.49 -23.91 4.20
CA VAL A 43 -2.61 -24.57 5.16
C VAL A 43 -2.00 -23.56 6.13
N CYS A 44 -2.04 -22.28 5.81
CA CYS A 44 -1.51 -21.25 6.70
C CYS A 44 -2.50 -20.80 7.77
N GLY A 45 -3.72 -21.30 7.73
CA GLY A 45 -4.74 -20.96 8.72
C GLY A 45 -5.54 -19.71 8.43
N LEU A 46 -5.26 -19.02 7.34
CA LEU A 46 -6.08 -17.88 6.93
C LEU A 46 -7.44 -18.35 6.45
N LYS A 47 -8.43 -17.50 6.63
CA LYS A 47 -9.78 -17.76 6.17
C LYS A 47 -10.37 -16.45 5.66
N PRO A 48 -11.42 -16.51 4.83
CA PRO A 48 -12.06 -15.30 4.33
C PRO A 48 -12.47 -14.38 5.48
N GLY A 49 -12.20 -13.09 5.31
CA GLY A 49 -12.45 -12.10 6.33
C GLY A 49 -11.26 -11.78 7.20
N ASP A 50 -10.24 -12.63 7.25
CA ASP A 50 -9.02 -12.29 7.96
C ASP A 50 -8.36 -11.09 7.29
N SER A 51 -7.78 -10.20 8.09
CA SER A 51 -7.24 -8.96 7.56
C SER A 51 -6.11 -8.45 8.40
N PHE A 52 -5.35 -7.53 7.83
CA PHE A 52 -4.47 -6.65 8.58
C PHE A 52 -4.61 -5.23 8.03
N GLU A 53 -4.17 -4.27 8.83
CA GLU A 53 -4.25 -2.86 8.46
C GLU A 53 -2.85 -2.26 8.44
N VAL A 54 -2.67 -1.29 7.54
CA VAL A 54 -1.46 -0.48 7.48
C VAL A 54 -1.87 0.95 7.71
N THR A 55 -1.38 1.53 8.81
CA THR A 55 -1.75 2.89 9.20
C THR A 55 -0.49 3.70 9.47
N GLN A 56 -0.64 5.01 9.45
CA GLN A 56 0.44 5.94 9.77
C GLN A 56 1.71 5.63 9.00
N SER A 57 1.56 5.34 7.72
CA SER A 57 2.65 5.05 6.79
C SER A 57 3.31 3.69 7.04
N SER A 58 3.67 3.36 8.27
CA SER A 58 4.57 2.24 8.53
C SER A 58 4.04 1.23 9.55
N HIS A 59 2.86 1.45 10.10
CA HIS A 59 2.35 0.56 11.15
C HIS A 59 1.50 -0.54 10.55
N ILE A 60 1.81 -1.78 10.89
CA ILE A 60 0.98 -2.91 10.52
C ILE A 60 0.28 -3.42 11.79
N ARG A 61 -1.02 -3.66 11.69
CA ARG A 61 -1.83 -4.09 12.81
C ARG A 61 -2.79 -5.18 12.38
N ILE A 62 -2.89 -6.22 13.19
CA ILE A 62 -3.84 -7.30 12.96
C ILE A 62 -4.98 -7.11 13.95
N PRO A 63 -6.19 -6.73 13.48
CA PRO A 63 -7.33 -6.54 14.38
C PRO A 63 -7.62 -7.82 15.15
N GLY A 64 -7.83 -7.68 16.47
CA GLY A 64 -8.10 -8.84 17.33
C GLY A 64 -6.87 -9.63 17.68
N GLY A 65 -5.70 -9.27 17.20
CA GLY A 65 -4.42 -9.91 17.58
C GLY A 65 -4.22 -11.11 16.73
N GLY A 66 -4.45 -11.91 16.22
CA GLY A 66 -4.28 -13.10 15.42
C GLY A 66 -2.93 -13.16 14.70
N HIS A 67 -2.90 -13.87 13.63
CA HIS A 67 -1.70 -14.01 12.80
C HIS A 67 -2.05 -13.78 11.34
N PHE A 68 -1.00 -13.55 10.54
CA PHE A 68 -1.15 -13.48 9.10
C PHE A 68 0.01 -14.25 8.47
N CYS A 69 -0.26 -14.89 7.34
CA CYS A 69 0.74 -15.71 6.66
C CYS A 69 1.81 -14.81 6.04
N ILE A 70 3.09 -15.10 6.35
CA ILE A 70 4.17 -14.26 5.81
C ILE A 70 4.32 -14.40 4.30
N TYR A 71 3.94 -15.52 3.74
CA TYR A 71 4.02 -15.70 2.28
C TYR A 71 2.93 -14.90 1.59
N ALA A 72 1.73 -14.87 2.15
CA ALA A 72 0.67 -14.01 1.65
C ALA A 72 1.07 -12.55 1.79
N LEU A 73 1.64 -12.18 2.93
CA LEU A 73 2.14 -10.82 3.16
C LEU A 73 3.20 -10.46 2.13
N SER A 74 4.10 -11.37 1.79
CA SER A 74 5.17 -11.08 0.85
C SER A 74 4.65 -10.72 -0.54
N ALA A 75 3.51 -11.27 -0.93
CA ALA A 75 2.91 -10.93 -2.22
C ALA A 75 2.33 -9.53 -2.22
N ILE A 76 1.89 -9.05 -1.06
CA ILE A 76 1.23 -7.75 -0.91
C ILE A 76 2.24 -6.62 -0.66
N LEU A 77 3.28 -6.88 0.10
CA LEU A 77 4.20 -5.84 0.57
C LEU A 77 4.70 -4.91 -0.53
N PRO A 78 5.14 -5.42 -1.69
CA PRO A 78 5.68 -4.53 -2.72
C PRO A 78 4.67 -3.54 -3.29
N LEU A 79 3.37 -3.82 -3.12
CA LEU A 79 2.33 -2.99 -3.67
C LEU A 79 1.85 -1.92 -2.69
N LEU A 80 2.09 -2.12 -1.39
CA LEU A 80 1.51 -1.25 -0.38
C LEU A 80 1.93 0.22 -0.53
N PRO A 81 3.21 0.56 -0.74
CA PRO A 81 3.57 1.97 -0.85
C PRO A 81 2.89 2.68 -2.02
N ALA A 82 2.65 1.96 -3.10
CA ALA A 82 1.94 2.55 -4.25
C ALA A 82 0.48 2.80 -3.92
N VAL A 83 -0.19 1.81 -3.30
CA VAL A 83 -1.61 1.92 -2.97
C VAL A 83 -1.85 2.95 -1.87
N GLN A 84 -0.85 3.21 -1.03
CA GLN A 84 -0.95 4.26 -0.02
C GLN A 84 -1.06 5.65 -0.64
N ARG A 85 -0.75 5.79 -1.92
CA ARG A 85 -0.77 7.08 -2.61
C ARG A 85 -1.83 7.08 -3.68
N ARG A 86 -2.30 8.30 -4.02
CA ARG A 86 -3.25 8.43 -5.12
C ARG A 86 -2.51 8.25 -6.43
N LEU A 87 -3.01 7.35 -7.26
CA LEU A 87 -2.42 7.02 -8.55
C LEU A 87 -3.29 7.58 -9.66
N ALA A 88 -2.79 7.54 -10.88
CA ALA A 88 -3.57 7.94 -12.05
C ALA A 88 -4.82 7.06 -12.17
N ASP A 89 -5.90 7.62 -12.69
CA ASP A 89 -7.17 6.89 -12.77
C ASP A 89 -7.08 5.65 -13.61
N ASN A 90 -6.17 5.62 -14.58
CA ASN A 90 -5.99 4.46 -15.44
C ASN A 90 -4.91 3.49 -14.95
N ASP A 91 -4.36 3.72 -13.78
CA ASP A 91 -3.42 2.79 -13.18
C ASP A 91 -4.21 1.64 -12.55
N TRP A 92 -3.81 0.41 -12.85
CA TRP A 92 -4.55 -0.76 -12.36
C TRP A 92 -4.56 -0.84 -10.81
N LEU A 93 -3.55 -0.28 -10.15
CA LEU A 93 -3.49 -0.28 -8.70
C LEU A 93 -4.40 0.78 -8.07
N GLN A 94 -4.96 1.69 -8.86
CA GLN A 94 -5.86 2.71 -8.33
C GLN A 94 -7.21 2.13 -7.94
N HIS A 95 -7.56 0.98 -8.48
CA HIS A 95 -8.84 0.32 -8.25
C HIS A 95 -8.65 -0.92 -7.39
N ASP A 96 -9.76 -1.49 -6.94
CA ASP A 96 -9.72 -2.71 -6.16
C ASP A 96 -9.02 -3.80 -6.95
N THR A 97 -7.94 -4.33 -6.39
CA THR A 97 -7.11 -5.31 -7.06
C THR A 97 -6.99 -6.55 -6.18
N LEU A 98 -7.23 -7.70 -6.76
CA LEU A 98 -7.01 -8.96 -6.09
C LEU A 98 -5.55 -9.38 -6.28
N VAL A 99 -4.93 -9.82 -5.21
CA VAL A 99 -3.55 -10.30 -5.22
C VAL A 99 -3.55 -11.70 -4.64
N ALA A 100 -2.91 -12.62 -5.34
CA ALA A 100 -2.83 -13.99 -4.89
C ALA A 100 -1.55 -14.23 -4.10
N CYS A 101 -1.62 -15.09 -3.09
CA CYS A 101 -0.41 -15.56 -2.43
C CYS A 101 0.41 -16.42 -3.40
N PRO A 102 1.71 -16.61 -3.13
CA PRO A 102 2.56 -17.34 -4.08
C PRO A 102 2.37 -18.85 -4.10
N ASP A 103 1.53 -19.40 -3.22
CA ASP A 103 1.29 -20.84 -3.16
C ASP A 103 0.20 -21.22 -4.16
N PRO A 104 0.53 -21.95 -5.25
CA PRO A 104 -0.44 -22.29 -6.27
C PRO A 104 -1.49 -23.30 -5.82
N ASP A 105 -1.23 -24.04 -4.76
CA ASP A 105 -2.22 -24.99 -4.23
C ASP A 105 -3.17 -24.34 -3.26
N GLU A 106 -2.72 -23.30 -2.58
CA GLU A 106 -3.53 -22.61 -1.58
C GLU A 106 -4.41 -21.54 -2.21
N ARG A 107 -3.81 -20.70 -3.03
CA ARG A 107 -4.46 -19.61 -3.78
C ARG A 107 -5.33 -18.75 -2.88
N VAL A 108 -4.69 -18.14 -1.87
CA VAL A 108 -5.36 -17.13 -1.04
C VAL A 108 -5.43 -15.85 -1.86
N LEU A 109 -6.64 -15.34 -2.05
CA LEU A 109 -6.86 -14.11 -2.81
C LEU A 109 -7.19 -12.99 -1.83
N MET A 110 -6.43 -11.91 -1.92
CA MET A 110 -6.53 -10.78 -0.99
C MET A 110 -6.86 -9.53 -1.76
N ARG A 111 -7.66 -8.66 -1.14
CA ARG A 111 -7.97 -7.35 -1.70
C ARG A 111 -7.35 -6.28 -0.83
N ILE A 112 -6.78 -5.25 -1.46
CA ILE A 112 -6.26 -4.09 -0.77
C ILE A 112 -7.31 -3.00 -0.85
N GLU A 113 -7.73 -2.49 0.33
CA GLU A 113 -8.73 -1.43 0.42
C GLU A 113 -8.11 -0.19 1.05
N ARG A 114 -8.47 0.96 0.52
CA ARG A 114 -8.15 2.24 1.16
C ARG A 114 -9.27 2.54 2.15
N ILE A 115 -8.94 2.67 3.43
CA ILE A 115 -9.94 2.83 4.48
C ILE A 115 -9.97 4.21 5.09
N GLY A 116 -9.08 5.08 4.65
CA GLY A 116 -9.08 6.47 5.12
C GLY A 116 -7.84 7.17 4.61
N GLU A 117 -7.89 8.49 4.64
CA GLU A 117 -6.75 9.29 4.22
C GLU A 117 -6.32 10.13 5.41
N ARG A 118 -5.01 10.20 5.65
CA ARG A 118 -4.50 11.02 6.74
C ARG A 118 -3.37 11.90 6.26
N THR A 119 -3.22 13.04 6.92
CA THR A 119 -2.12 13.95 6.67
C THR A 119 -1.02 13.66 7.66
N LEU A 120 0.19 13.56 7.16
CA LEU A 120 1.37 13.23 7.95
C LEU A 120 2.42 14.31 7.74
N ARG A 121 3.35 14.40 8.66
CA ARG A 121 4.45 15.37 8.58
C ARG A 121 5.72 14.64 8.23
N THR A 122 6.42 15.13 7.24
CA THR A 122 7.65 14.50 6.75
C THR A 122 8.66 14.29 7.87
N GLU A 123 8.81 15.28 8.76
CA GLU A 123 9.79 15.18 9.82
C GLU A 123 9.51 14.07 10.83
N ASP A 124 8.28 13.56 10.87
CA ASP A 124 7.95 12.46 11.77
C ASP A 124 8.26 11.09 11.18
N HIS A 125 8.75 11.05 9.93
CA HIS A 125 8.94 9.80 9.19
C HIS A 125 10.32 9.68 8.56
N THR A 126 11.25 10.55 8.93
CA THR A 126 12.62 10.52 8.40
C THR A 126 13.64 10.33 9.51
#